data_7161f34b3e09ed197a286f0f0fc17423
#
_entry.id   7161f34b3e09ed197a286f0f0fc17423
#
_cell.length_a   1.000
_cell.length_b   1.000
_cell.length_c   1.000
_cell.angle_alpha   90.00
_cell.angle_beta   90.00
_cell.angle_gamma   90.00
#
_symmetry.space_group_name_H-M   'P 1'
#
loop_
_entity.id
_entity.type
_entity.pdbx_description
1 polymer ?
#
loop_
_entity_poly.entity_id
_entity_poly.type
_entity_poly.pdbx_seq_one_letter_code
_entity_poly.pdbx_strand_id
1 'polypeptide(L)'
;MIDGLNWAEKYRVKSFEDFKGQESSLNEINKFLQNFPKEKKAILIHGSAGVGKTSIAHVIKNELDVEIFELNASDFRNKEQLEVKLKPASEQKSLFKKNKILLVDEVDGLSTSDRGGLPELINLIKESQFPIFITANNIWDAKFGDLRKVCKLVGFNELDYKTISLILQDIARKEHLSIDNQLIISISVRCKGDVRAAINDLQTLAFSHDPVGDYILLDERDKENDIFNALKFIFKNMPTNSSLGVYNSVNMPLDKIFLWVEHNIPYEYSGEELYKAYESLSIADVFRGRVMRMRHYRFLVYQNAFLSYGISNSKKSAKMGFTKYQKPTRVLKIWMNNEQNKHKKSIISKYASATHCSVYKAAKEFNFIKNILKNQK
;
A
#
# COMPACT_ATOMS: atom_id res chain seq x y z
N MET A 1 -38.09 -6.93 10.75
CA MET A 1 -36.92 -7.81 10.85
C MET A 1 -35.91 -7.25 9.89
N ILE A 2 -34.85 -6.63 10.39
CA ILE A 2 -33.80 -6.02 9.58
C ILE A 2 -32.88 -7.16 9.19
N ASP A 3 -32.84 -7.47 7.88
CA ASP A 3 -31.96 -8.51 7.35
C ASP A 3 -30.52 -8.18 7.74
N GLY A 4 -29.90 -9.03 8.57
CA GLY A 4 -28.52 -8.88 9.05
C GLY A 4 -27.44 -9.08 7.96
N LEU A 5 -27.80 -8.89 6.69
CA LEU A 5 -26.88 -8.97 5.57
C LEU A 5 -25.96 -7.73 5.53
N ASN A 6 -24.67 -7.95 5.33
CA ASN A 6 -23.72 -6.87 5.08
C ASN A 6 -24.11 -6.13 3.79
N TRP A 7 -24.32 -4.82 3.87
CA TRP A 7 -24.74 -4.00 2.72
C TRP A 7 -23.71 -3.98 1.60
N ALA A 8 -22.45 -4.08 1.90
CA ALA A 8 -21.41 -4.18 0.88
C ALA A 8 -21.60 -5.43 -0.02
N GLU A 9 -22.19 -6.51 0.50
CA GLU A 9 -22.55 -7.70 -0.28
C GLU A 9 -23.95 -7.58 -0.90
N LYS A 10 -24.94 -7.05 -0.17
CA LYS A 10 -26.31 -6.84 -0.66
C LYS A 10 -26.34 -5.93 -1.90
N TYR A 11 -25.55 -4.86 -1.89
CA TYR A 11 -25.43 -3.85 -2.95
C TYR A 11 -24.24 -4.05 -3.86
N ARG A 12 -23.62 -5.23 -3.85
CA ARG A 12 -22.57 -5.57 -4.80
C ARG A 12 -23.11 -5.43 -6.24
N VAL A 13 -22.32 -4.78 -7.09
CA VAL A 13 -22.65 -4.57 -8.51
C VAL A 13 -22.98 -5.88 -9.19
N LYS A 14 -24.10 -5.94 -9.96
CA LYS A 14 -24.60 -7.14 -10.62
C LYS A 14 -24.58 -7.05 -12.15
N SER A 15 -24.52 -5.83 -12.72
CA SER A 15 -24.51 -5.58 -14.17
C SER A 15 -23.39 -4.62 -14.55
N PHE A 16 -23.00 -4.59 -15.82
CA PHE A 16 -22.04 -3.60 -16.32
C PHE A 16 -22.56 -2.16 -16.23
N GLU A 17 -23.86 -1.95 -16.36
CA GLU A 17 -24.49 -0.64 -16.28
C GLU A 17 -24.41 -0.04 -14.86
N ASP A 18 -24.41 -0.88 -13.85
CA ASP A 18 -24.27 -0.46 -12.46
C ASP A 18 -22.84 -0.09 -12.09
N PHE A 19 -21.87 -0.41 -12.94
CA PHE A 19 -20.43 -0.21 -12.66
C PHE A 19 -20.00 1.22 -12.99
N LYS A 20 -20.24 2.14 -12.07
CA LYS A 20 -19.97 3.58 -12.26
C LYS A 20 -18.47 3.90 -12.14
N GLY A 21 -17.98 4.77 -13.03
CA GLY A 21 -16.63 5.35 -12.95
C GLY A 21 -15.49 4.45 -13.41
N GLN A 22 -15.78 3.29 -14.04
CA GLN A 22 -14.79 2.34 -14.56
C GLN A 22 -15.00 1.99 -16.04
N GLU A 23 -15.64 2.86 -16.80
CA GLU A 23 -16.09 2.58 -18.18
C GLU A 23 -14.91 2.21 -19.11
N SER A 24 -13.76 2.87 -18.96
CA SER A 24 -12.57 2.58 -19.75
C SER A 24 -12.02 1.18 -19.45
N SER A 25 -11.97 0.81 -18.17
CA SER A 25 -11.48 -0.49 -17.70
C SER A 25 -12.42 -1.62 -18.15
N LEU A 26 -13.74 -1.38 -18.11
CA LEU A 26 -14.73 -2.32 -18.61
C LEU A 26 -14.60 -2.56 -20.12
N ASN A 27 -14.36 -1.52 -20.89
CA ASN A 27 -14.11 -1.63 -22.33
C ASN A 27 -12.86 -2.45 -22.64
N GLU A 28 -11.79 -2.30 -21.85
CA GLU A 28 -10.57 -3.09 -22.01
C GLU A 28 -10.80 -4.58 -21.65
N ILE A 29 -11.59 -4.85 -20.63
CA ILE A 29 -11.98 -6.22 -20.24
C ILE A 29 -12.82 -6.87 -21.34
N ASN A 30 -13.82 -6.17 -21.88
CA ASN A 30 -14.63 -6.69 -22.97
C ASN A 30 -13.80 -6.99 -24.23
N LYS A 31 -12.86 -6.10 -24.59
CA LYS A 31 -11.92 -6.36 -25.69
C LYS A 31 -11.03 -7.57 -25.42
N PHE A 32 -10.58 -7.77 -24.20
CA PHE A 32 -9.82 -8.95 -23.81
C PHE A 32 -10.62 -10.23 -24.01
N LEU A 33 -11.88 -10.28 -23.55
CA LEU A 33 -12.75 -11.45 -23.70
C LEU A 33 -13.06 -11.76 -25.16
N GLN A 34 -13.29 -10.75 -25.99
CA GLN A 34 -13.54 -10.91 -27.43
C GLN A 34 -12.31 -11.43 -28.20
N ASN A 35 -11.12 -11.02 -27.78
CA ASN A 35 -9.86 -11.41 -28.44
C ASN A 35 -9.26 -12.71 -27.90
N PHE A 36 -9.80 -13.28 -26.83
CA PHE A 36 -9.30 -14.54 -26.27
C PHE A 36 -9.49 -15.71 -27.25
N PRO A 37 -8.53 -16.61 -27.44
CA PRO A 37 -7.18 -16.69 -26.87
C PRO A 37 -6.06 -16.08 -27.73
N LYS A 38 -6.39 -15.22 -28.71
CA LYS A 38 -5.46 -14.74 -29.76
C LYS A 38 -4.29 -13.89 -29.21
N GLU A 39 -4.53 -13.20 -28.12
CA GLU A 39 -3.51 -12.33 -27.49
C GLU A 39 -2.99 -12.95 -26.19
N LYS A 40 -3.20 -12.27 -25.07
CA LYS A 40 -2.83 -12.77 -23.74
C LYS A 40 -3.94 -13.62 -23.15
N LYS A 41 -3.58 -14.63 -22.38
CA LYS A 41 -4.56 -15.56 -21.76
C LYS A 41 -5.03 -15.11 -20.38
N ALA A 42 -4.37 -14.12 -19.78
CA ALA A 42 -4.72 -13.59 -18.48
C ALA A 42 -4.84 -12.07 -18.50
N ILE A 43 -5.74 -11.55 -17.67
CA ILE A 43 -5.90 -10.15 -17.37
C ILE A 43 -5.56 -9.90 -15.90
N LEU A 44 -4.75 -8.90 -15.63
CA LEU A 44 -4.36 -8.49 -14.28
C LEU A 44 -5.01 -7.14 -13.96
N ILE A 45 -6.02 -7.19 -13.10
CA ILE A 45 -6.80 -6.03 -12.66
C ILE A 45 -6.17 -5.50 -11.39
N HIS A 46 -5.77 -4.25 -11.39
CA HIS A 46 -5.11 -3.62 -10.25
C HIS A 46 -5.73 -2.27 -9.87
N GLY A 47 -5.60 -1.88 -8.63
CA GLY A 47 -6.11 -0.61 -8.09
C GLY A 47 -6.34 -0.67 -6.58
N SER A 48 -6.75 0.44 -5.98
CA SER A 48 -6.99 0.55 -4.54
C SER A 48 -8.04 -0.43 -4.03
N ALA A 49 -8.09 -0.67 -2.72
CA ALA A 49 -9.13 -1.50 -2.11
C ALA A 49 -10.52 -0.91 -2.37
N GLY A 50 -11.56 -1.76 -2.43
CA GLY A 50 -12.96 -1.33 -2.50
C GLY A 50 -13.41 -0.70 -3.83
N VAL A 51 -12.58 -0.64 -4.88
CA VAL A 51 -12.95 -0.07 -6.20
C VAL A 51 -13.71 -1.03 -7.12
N GLY A 52 -13.96 -2.27 -6.68
CA GLY A 52 -14.76 -3.25 -7.42
C GLY A 52 -13.98 -4.29 -8.23
N LYS A 53 -12.68 -4.48 -8.01
CA LYS A 53 -11.85 -5.47 -8.76
C LYS A 53 -12.42 -6.90 -8.77
N THR A 54 -12.80 -7.41 -7.62
CA THR A 54 -13.40 -8.75 -7.52
C THR A 54 -14.84 -8.76 -8.06
N SER A 55 -15.58 -7.66 -7.91
CA SER A 55 -16.97 -7.57 -8.35
C SER A 55 -17.12 -7.70 -9.86
N ILE A 56 -16.11 -7.30 -10.65
CA ILE A 56 -16.18 -7.43 -12.11
C ILE A 56 -16.30 -8.88 -12.56
N ALA A 57 -15.64 -9.82 -11.89
CA ALA A 57 -15.76 -11.23 -12.22
C ALA A 57 -17.20 -11.72 -12.02
N HIS A 58 -17.86 -11.30 -10.93
CA HIS A 58 -19.25 -11.64 -10.66
C HIS A 58 -20.23 -11.00 -11.66
N VAL A 59 -19.97 -9.77 -12.12
CA VAL A 59 -20.75 -9.12 -13.17
C VAL A 59 -20.64 -9.93 -14.47
N ILE A 60 -19.42 -10.31 -14.87
CA ILE A 60 -19.19 -11.13 -16.06
C ILE A 60 -19.91 -12.48 -15.96
N LYS A 61 -19.93 -13.10 -14.78
CA LYS A 61 -20.68 -14.34 -14.53
C LYS A 61 -22.16 -14.19 -14.83
N ASN A 62 -22.74 -13.07 -14.41
CA ASN A 62 -24.18 -12.82 -14.55
C ASN A 62 -24.55 -12.46 -16.00
N GLU A 63 -23.75 -11.60 -16.64
CA GLU A 63 -24.02 -11.07 -17.97
C GLU A 63 -23.73 -12.07 -19.11
N LEU A 64 -22.64 -12.83 -18.98
CA LEU A 64 -22.18 -13.73 -20.05
C LEU A 64 -22.52 -15.19 -19.82
N ASP A 65 -23.25 -15.51 -18.76
CA ASP A 65 -23.63 -16.88 -18.36
C ASP A 65 -22.43 -17.86 -18.34
N VAL A 66 -21.32 -17.41 -17.74
CA VAL A 66 -20.08 -18.19 -17.60
C VAL A 66 -19.98 -18.80 -16.21
N GLU A 67 -19.27 -19.92 -16.10
CA GLU A 67 -18.87 -20.47 -14.81
C GLU A 67 -17.62 -19.77 -14.31
N ILE A 68 -17.62 -19.32 -13.05
CA ILE A 68 -16.42 -18.80 -12.40
C ILE A 68 -15.88 -19.83 -11.42
N PHE A 69 -14.61 -20.15 -11.59
CA PHE A 69 -13.84 -20.89 -10.59
C PHE A 69 -12.94 -19.88 -9.85
N GLU A 70 -13.34 -19.55 -8.63
CA GLU A 70 -12.70 -18.54 -7.80
C GLU A 70 -11.72 -19.17 -6.82
N LEU A 71 -10.54 -18.57 -6.72
CA LEU A 71 -9.46 -18.95 -5.82
C LEU A 71 -8.88 -17.69 -5.19
N ASN A 72 -8.75 -17.68 -3.87
CA ASN A 72 -8.03 -16.64 -3.18
C ASN A 72 -6.55 -16.99 -3.11
N ALA A 73 -5.68 -16.10 -3.57
CA ALA A 73 -4.23 -16.34 -3.58
C ALA A 73 -3.64 -16.49 -2.17
N SER A 74 -4.27 -15.94 -1.14
CA SER A 74 -3.86 -16.12 0.26
C SER A 74 -4.01 -17.56 0.75
N ASP A 75 -4.88 -18.36 0.11
CA ASP A 75 -5.08 -19.77 0.45
C ASP A 75 -4.00 -20.69 -0.13
N PHE A 76 -3.12 -20.15 -0.99
CA PHE A 76 -2.09 -20.91 -1.70
C PHE A 76 -0.68 -20.51 -1.28
N ARG A 77 -0.24 -21.06 -0.18
CA ARG A 77 1.14 -20.86 0.30
C ARG A 77 2.16 -21.78 -0.36
N ASN A 78 1.72 -22.86 -1.04
CA ASN A 78 2.60 -23.87 -1.64
C ASN A 78 2.21 -24.21 -3.08
N LYS A 79 3.23 -24.49 -3.92
CA LYS A 79 3.11 -24.94 -5.30
C LYS A 79 2.10 -26.12 -5.46
N GLU A 80 2.18 -27.10 -4.58
CA GLU A 80 1.32 -28.31 -4.61
C GLU A 80 -0.18 -28.00 -4.54
N GLN A 81 -0.58 -26.98 -3.76
CA GLN A 81 -1.99 -26.59 -3.64
C GLN A 81 -2.51 -25.90 -4.91
N LEU A 82 -1.66 -25.11 -5.59
CA LEU A 82 -1.98 -24.52 -6.89
C LEU A 82 -2.15 -25.60 -7.96
N GLU A 83 -1.21 -26.55 -8.05
CA GLU A 83 -1.28 -27.66 -9.00
C GLU A 83 -2.53 -28.52 -8.78
N VAL A 84 -2.85 -28.87 -7.56
CA VAL A 84 -4.00 -29.73 -7.22
C VAL A 84 -5.33 -29.07 -7.52
N LYS A 85 -5.49 -27.77 -7.32
CA LYS A 85 -6.78 -27.07 -7.46
C LYS A 85 -6.93 -26.34 -8.82
N LEU A 86 -5.90 -25.63 -9.27
CA LEU A 86 -5.97 -24.81 -10.49
C LEU A 86 -5.73 -25.61 -11.76
N LYS A 87 -4.83 -26.59 -11.75
CA LYS A 87 -4.50 -27.36 -12.95
C LYS A 87 -5.68 -28.13 -13.49
N PRO A 88 -6.43 -28.91 -12.69
CA PRO A 88 -7.67 -29.55 -13.18
C PRO A 88 -8.71 -28.52 -13.62
N ALA A 89 -8.81 -27.40 -12.91
CA ALA A 89 -9.75 -26.33 -13.28
C ALA A 89 -9.38 -25.64 -14.60
N SER A 90 -8.08 -25.56 -14.95
CA SER A 90 -7.61 -24.95 -16.21
C SER A 90 -7.75 -25.86 -17.43
N GLU A 91 -7.87 -27.17 -17.24
CA GLU A 91 -7.95 -28.18 -18.30
C GLU A 91 -9.38 -28.71 -18.52
N GLN A 92 -10.16 -28.83 -17.44
CA GLN A 92 -11.50 -29.40 -17.50
C GLN A 92 -12.55 -28.38 -17.94
N LYS A 93 -13.35 -28.74 -18.95
CA LYS A 93 -14.48 -27.92 -19.37
C LYS A 93 -15.56 -27.88 -18.28
N SER A 94 -16.35 -26.82 -18.24
CA SER A 94 -17.54 -26.74 -17.39
C SER A 94 -18.52 -27.84 -17.72
N LEU A 95 -19.09 -28.46 -16.69
CA LEU A 95 -20.16 -29.43 -16.84
C LEU A 95 -21.53 -28.78 -17.07
N PHE A 96 -21.70 -27.54 -16.65
CA PHE A 96 -22.98 -26.85 -16.58
C PHE A 96 -23.12 -25.68 -17.55
N LYS A 97 -21.98 -25.05 -18.00
CA LYS A 97 -21.97 -23.86 -18.85
C LYS A 97 -20.99 -23.98 -20.01
N LYS A 98 -21.29 -23.26 -21.11
CA LYS A 98 -20.43 -23.29 -22.31
C LYS A 98 -19.06 -22.72 -22.12
N ASN A 99 -18.94 -21.70 -21.28
CA ASN A 99 -17.69 -20.95 -21.02
C ASN A 99 -17.33 -20.97 -19.54
N LYS A 100 -16.04 -20.88 -19.26
CA LYS A 100 -15.48 -20.87 -17.92
C LYS A 100 -14.43 -19.76 -17.78
N ILE A 101 -14.36 -19.13 -16.61
CA ILE A 101 -13.35 -18.14 -16.24
C ILE A 101 -12.71 -18.59 -14.94
N LEU A 102 -11.40 -18.45 -14.85
CA LEU A 102 -10.66 -18.67 -13.62
C LEU A 102 -10.38 -17.31 -12.97
N LEU A 103 -10.78 -17.15 -11.71
CA LEU A 103 -10.50 -15.95 -10.92
C LEU A 103 -9.46 -16.27 -9.85
N VAL A 104 -8.34 -15.55 -9.87
CA VAL A 104 -7.32 -15.58 -8.82
C VAL A 104 -7.34 -14.24 -8.10
N ASP A 105 -7.96 -14.21 -6.93
CA ASP A 105 -8.16 -12.98 -6.17
C ASP A 105 -6.98 -12.72 -5.22
N GLU A 106 -6.64 -11.44 -5.02
CA GLU A 106 -5.63 -10.94 -4.08
C GLU A 106 -4.23 -11.54 -4.24
N VAL A 107 -3.71 -11.60 -5.48
CA VAL A 107 -2.37 -12.16 -5.76
C VAL A 107 -1.24 -11.45 -5.02
N ASP A 108 -1.44 -10.22 -4.60
CA ASP A 108 -0.50 -9.45 -3.77
C ASP A 108 -0.34 -10.01 -2.34
N GLY A 109 -1.29 -10.82 -1.88
CA GLY A 109 -1.18 -11.58 -0.64
C GLY A 109 -0.13 -12.71 -0.68
N LEU A 110 0.35 -13.11 -1.88
CA LEU A 110 1.44 -14.07 -2.01
C LEU A 110 2.75 -13.49 -1.49
N SER A 111 3.30 -14.13 -0.47
CA SER A 111 4.56 -13.72 0.17
C SER A 111 5.78 -14.14 -0.67
N THR A 112 6.88 -13.41 -0.54
CA THR A 112 8.17 -13.81 -1.14
C THR A 112 8.75 -15.08 -0.51
N SER A 113 8.27 -15.47 0.67
CA SER A 113 8.61 -16.74 1.34
C SER A 113 7.85 -17.93 0.76
N ASP A 114 6.76 -17.70 0.01
CA ASP A 114 5.96 -18.74 -0.63
C ASP A 114 6.68 -19.23 -1.89
N ARG A 115 7.63 -20.16 -1.68
CA ARG A 115 8.49 -20.71 -2.72
C ARG A 115 7.65 -21.40 -3.80
N GLY A 116 7.53 -20.76 -4.97
CA GLY A 116 7.01 -21.37 -6.19
C GLY A 116 5.60 -20.95 -6.62
N GLY A 117 4.80 -20.22 -5.81
CA GLY A 117 3.43 -19.85 -6.17
C GLY A 117 3.33 -18.94 -7.42
N LEU A 118 4.09 -17.86 -7.48
CA LEU A 118 4.08 -16.94 -8.64
C LEU A 118 4.63 -17.58 -9.93
N PRO A 119 5.76 -18.29 -9.95
CA PRO A 119 6.21 -19.02 -11.13
C PRO A 119 5.21 -20.04 -11.63
N GLU A 120 4.55 -20.77 -10.70
CA GLU A 120 3.53 -21.75 -11.07
C GLU A 120 2.27 -21.10 -11.65
N LEU A 121 1.80 -19.98 -11.09
CA LEU A 121 0.71 -19.21 -11.68
C LEU A 121 1.06 -18.75 -13.12
N ILE A 122 2.31 -18.33 -13.38
CA ILE A 122 2.76 -17.94 -14.71
C ILE A 122 2.73 -19.12 -15.68
N ASN A 123 3.13 -20.32 -15.24
CA ASN A 123 3.07 -21.54 -16.04
C ASN A 123 1.61 -21.90 -16.38
N LEU A 124 0.73 -21.86 -15.39
CA LEU A 124 -0.71 -22.11 -15.58
C LEU A 124 -1.35 -21.10 -16.54
N ILE A 125 -0.95 -19.83 -16.52
CA ILE A 125 -1.41 -18.83 -17.49
C ILE A 125 -1.04 -19.23 -18.93
N LYS A 126 0.18 -19.74 -19.14
CA LYS A 126 0.64 -20.15 -20.47
C LYS A 126 -0.10 -21.39 -21.00
N GLU A 127 -0.43 -22.33 -20.13
CA GLU A 127 -1.07 -23.60 -20.46
C GLU A 127 -2.59 -23.52 -20.52
N SER A 128 -3.23 -22.60 -19.78
CA SER A 128 -4.68 -22.49 -19.65
C SER A 128 -5.41 -22.41 -20.98
N GLN A 129 -6.53 -23.13 -21.07
CA GLN A 129 -7.50 -23.06 -22.16
C GLN A 129 -8.60 -22.04 -21.92
N PHE A 130 -8.69 -21.48 -20.71
CA PHE A 130 -9.70 -20.53 -20.28
C PHE A 130 -9.09 -19.19 -19.90
N PRO A 131 -9.83 -18.08 -20.05
CA PRO A 131 -9.37 -16.78 -19.61
C PRO A 131 -9.19 -16.74 -18.09
N ILE A 132 -8.06 -16.17 -17.65
CA ILE A 132 -7.71 -16.02 -16.23
C ILE A 132 -7.82 -14.56 -15.85
N PHE A 133 -8.61 -14.29 -14.82
CA PHE A 133 -8.73 -12.98 -14.18
C PHE A 133 -7.93 -13.00 -12.90
N ILE A 134 -7.04 -12.03 -12.74
CA ILE A 134 -6.18 -11.91 -11.57
C ILE A 134 -6.42 -10.53 -10.97
N THR A 135 -6.64 -10.45 -9.66
CA THR A 135 -6.78 -9.17 -8.98
C THR A 135 -5.62 -8.92 -8.02
N ALA A 136 -5.25 -7.66 -7.87
CA ALA A 136 -4.25 -7.22 -6.92
C ALA A 136 -4.48 -5.76 -6.50
N ASN A 137 -4.04 -5.36 -5.31
CA ASN A 137 -4.04 -3.96 -4.92
C ASN A 137 -2.80 -3.25 -5.46
N ASN A 138 -1.62 -3.86 -5.30
CA ASN A 138 -0.37 -3.30 -5.79
C ASN A 138 0.43 -4.34 -6.60
N ILE A 139 0.69 -4.03 -7.86
CA ILE A 139 1.44 -4.89 -8.78
C ILE A 139 2.83 -4.37 -9.12
N TRP A 140 3.23 -3.23 -8.57
CA TRP A 140 4.47 -2.54 -8.95
C TRP A 140 5.71 -3.05 -8.20
N ASP A 141 5.56 -3.95 -7.25
CA ASP A 141 6.67 -4.63 -6.62
C ASP A 141 7.47 -5.45 -7.65
N ALA A 142 8.78 -5.55 -7.43
CA ALA A 142 9.69 -6.26 -8.33
C ALA A 142 9.29 -7.74 -8.55
N LYS A 143 8.72 -8.39 -7.53
CA LYS A 143 8.26 -9.78 -7.58
C LYS A 143 7.21 -10.06 -8.66
N PHE A 144 6.40 -9.06 -9.04
CA PHE A 144 5.35 -9.20 -10.06
C PHE A 144 5.83 -8.87 -11.48
N GLY A 145 7.12 -8.61 -11.68
CA GLY A 145 7.68 -8.22 -12.97
C GLY A 145 7.33 -9.19 -14.10
N ASP A 146 7.49 -10.48 -13.87
CA ASP A 146 7.21 -11.51 -14.88
C ASP A 146 5.71 -11.76 -15.06
N LEU A 147 4.90 -11.66 -14.00
CA LEU A 147 3.44 -11.72 -14.11
C LEU A 147 2.90 -10.59 -14.99
N ARG A 148 3.39 -9.35 -14.83
CA ARG A 148 3.00 -8.20 -15.67
C ARG A 148 3.29 -8.41 -17.16
N LYS A 149 4.35 -9.13 -17.50
CA LYS A 149 4.71 -9.41 -18.93
C LYS A 149 3.69 -10.35 -19.60
N VAL A 150 3.21 -11.35 -18.87
CA VAL A 150 2.31 -12.38 -19.42
C VAL A 150 0.84 -11.99 -19.36
N CYS A 151 0.45 -11.04 -18.51
CA CYS A 151 -0.92 -10.57 -18.35
C CYS A 151 -1.19 -9.26 -19.11
N LYS A 152 -2.45 -9.05 -19.55
CA LYS A 152 -2.96 -7.73 -19.95
C LYS A 152 -3.24 -6.94 -18.68
N LEU A 153 -2.66 -5.75 -18.54
CA LEU A 153 -2.86 -4.91 -17.37
C LEU A 153 -4.10 -4.05 -17.56
N VAL A 154 -4.97 -4.01 -16.57
CA VAL A 154 -6.14 -3.11 -16.50
C VAL A 154 -6.18 -2.45 -15.13
N GLY A 155 -6.05 -1.12 -15.13
CA GLY A 155 -6.11 -0.33 -13.91
C GLY A 155 -7.54 0.06 -13.56
N PHE A 156 -7.93 -0.15 -12.30
CA PHE A 156 -9.15 0.39 -11.72
C PHE A 156 -8.80 1.64 -10.94
N ASN A 157 -9.40 2.77 -11.34
CA ASN A 157 -9.17 4.05 -10.69
C ASN A 157 -9.99 4.18 -9.40
N GLU A 158 -9.51 5.01 -8.48
CA GLU A 158 -10.29 5.43 -7.34
C GLU A 158 -11.52 6.21 -7.80
N LEU A 159 -12.68 5.91 -7.20
CA LEU A 159 -13.90 6.62 -7.55
C LEU A 159 -13.90 8.03 -6.96
N ASP A 160 -14.37 8.98 -7.75
CA ASP A 160 -14.61 10.35 -7.28
C ASP A 160 -15.69 10.36 -6.18
N TYR A 161 -15.51 11.25 -5.19
CA TYR A 161 -16.46 11.41 -4.09
C TYR A 161 -17.89 11.69 -4.56
N LYS A 162 -18.07 12.35 -5.70
CA LYS A 162 -19.39 12.59 -6.30
C LYS A 162 -20.07 11.29 -6.71
N THR A 163 -19.33 10.41 -7.37
CA THR A 163 -19.82 9.09 -7.77
C THR A 163 -20.18 8.25 -6.55
N ILE A 164 -19.32 8.25 -5.53
CA ILE A 164 -19.61 7.55 -4.26
C ILE A 164 -20.85 8.13 -3.59
N SER A 165 -20.99 9.45 -3.54
CA SER A 165 -22.16 10.10 -2.96
C SER A 165 -23.46 9.68 -3.65
N LEU A 166 -23.47 9.58 -4.99
CA LEU A 166 -24.62 9.09 -5.74
C LEU A 166 -24.94 7.62 -5.42
N ILE A 167 -23.92 6.77 -5.26
CA ILE A 167 -24.11 5.35 -4.87
C ILE A 167 -24.73 5.29 -3.46
N LEU A 168 -24.20 6.04 -2.52
CA LEU A 168 -24.72 6.07 -1.14
C LEU A 168 -26.13 6.61 -1.05
N GLN A 169 -26.48 7.65 -1.84
CA GLN A 169 -27.84 8.19 -1.92
C GLN A 169 -28.82 7.16 -2.48
N ASP A 170 -28.42 6.40 -3.50
CA ASP A 170 -29.25 5.33 -4.04
C ASP A 170 -29.51 4.21 -3.02
N ILE A 171 -28.48 3.84 -2.25
CA ILE A 171 -28.61 2.86 -1.18
C ILE A 171 -29.50 3.40 -0.05
N ALA A 172 -29.26 4.62 0.40
CA ALA A 172 -30.07 5.25 1.44
C ALA A 172 -31.56 5.32 1.06
N ARG A 173 -31.83 5.61 -0.23
CA ARG A 173 -33.20 5.63 -0.75
C ARG A 173 -33.83 4.22 -0.77
N LYS A 174 -33.07 3.19 -1.18
CA LYS A 174 -33.53 1.80 -1.18
C LYS A 174 -33.77 1.24 0.22
N GLU A 175 -33.02 1.71 1.22
CA GLU A 175 -33.17 1.34 2.63
C GLU A 175 -34.14 2.26 3.39
N HIS A 176 -34.80 3.22 2.70
CA HIS A 176 -35.72 4.19 3.30
C HIS A 176 -35.13 5.00 4.45
N LEU A 177 -33.84 5.36 4.33
CA LEU A 177 -33.13 6.12 5.36
C LEU A 177 -33.29 7.62 5.17
N SER A 178 -33.58 8.33 6.26
CA SER A 178 -33.56 9.80 6.31
C SER A 178 -32.20 10.27 6.82
N ILE A 179 -31.19 10.27 5.95
CA ILE A 179 -29.84 10.74 6.28
C ILE A 179 -29.58 12.08 5.59
N ASP A 180 -28.94 13.00 6.32
CA ASP A 180 -28.55 14.30 5.77
C ASP A 180 -27.55 14.15 4.61
N ASN A 181 -27.80 14.92 3.53
CA ASN A 181 -26.90 14.94 2.37
C ASN A 181 -25.48 15.39 2.72
N GLN A 182 -25.31 16.26 3.71
CA GLN A 182 -23.98 16.68 4.17
C GLN A 182 -23.21 15.51 4.79
N LEU A 183 -23.88 14.63 5.52
CA LEU A 183 -23.28 13.45 6.10
C LEU A 183 -22.86 12.43 5.02
N ILE A 184 -23.69 12.21 4.01
CA ILE A 184 -23.36 11.36 2.85
C ILE A 184 -22.13 11.89 2.10
N ILE A 185 -22.05 13.20 1.86
CA ILE A 185 -20.90 13.82 1.22
C ILE A 185 -19.65 13.63 2.08
N SER A 186 -19.77 13.83 3.39
CA SER A 186 -18.63 13.66 4.32
C SER A 186 -18.08 12.23 4.32
N ILE A 187 -18.95 11.21 4.34
CA ILE A 187 -18.58 9.81 4.19
C ILE A 187 -17.85 9.60 2.86
N SER A 188 -18.41 10.12 1.75
CA SER A 188 -17.87 9.95 0.40
C SER A 188 -16.47 10.54 0.24
N VAL A 189 -16.20 11.70 0.84
CA VAL A 189 -14.87 12.34 0.84
C VAL A 189 -13.87 11.55 1.69
N ARG A 190 -14.33 11.07 2.87
CA ARG A 190 -13.47 10.33 3.80
C ARG A 190 -12.97 9.01 3.22
N CYS A 191 -13.81 8.29 2.51
CA CYS A 191 -13.50 6.96 1.98
C CYS A 191 -12.48 6.95 0.84
N LYS A 192 -12.05 8.11 0.32
CA LYS A 192 -10.94 8.24 -0.67
C LYS A 192 -11.02 7.22 -1.82
N GLY A 193 -12.21 6.99 -2.36
CA GLY A 193 -12.39 6.06 -3.48
C GLY A 193 -12.80 4.63 -3.10
N ASP A 194 -12.73 4.24 -1.82
CA ASP A 194 -13.15 2.92 -1.33
C ASP A 194 -14.67 2.87 -1.10
N VAL A 195 -15.39 2.34 -2.10
CA VAL A 195 -16.87 2.20 -2.05
C VAL A 195 -17.31 1.20 -0.98
N ARG A 196 -16.54 0.13 -0.74
CA ARG A 196 -16.86 -0.87 0.28
C ARG A 196 -16.84 -0.25 1.67
N ALA A 197 -15.81 0.53 1.97
CA ALA A 197 -15.72 1.28 3.23
C ALA A 197 -16.88 2.27 3.36
N ALA A 198 -17.21 3.02 2.30
CA ALA A 198 -18.30 3.99 2.28
C ALA A 198 -19.68 3.34 2.58
N ILE A 199 -19.96 2.16 2.00
CA ILE A 199 -21.21 1.44 2.24
C ILE A 199 -21.25 0.90 3.67
N ASN A 200 -20.16 0.39 4.20
CA ASN A 200 -20.07 -0.11 5.58
C ASN A 200 -20.28 1.03 6.59
N ASP A 201 -19.70 2.21 6.34
CA ASP A 201 -19.91 3.39 7.16
C ASP A 201 -21.37 3.83 7.14
N LEU A 202 -22.00 3.87 5.94
CA LEU A 202 -23.41 4.19 5.81
C LEU A 202 -24.28 3.18 6.59
N GLN A 203 -23.97 1.89 6.50
CA GLN A 203 -24.66 0.83 7.24
C GLN A 203 -24.53 1.04 8.75
N THR A 204 -23.33 1.33 9.23
CA THR A 204 -23.06 1.58 10.66
C THR A 204 -23.90 2.75 11.18
N LEU A 205 -23.96 3.84 10.42
CA LEU A 205 -24.73 5.02 10.77
C LEU A 205 -26.24 4.79 10.70
N ALA A 206 -26.72 3.94 9.78
CA ALA A 206 -28.12 3.57 9.69
C ALA A 206 -28.65 2.81 10.92
N PHE A 207 -27.75 2.08 11.61
CA PHE A 207 -28.09 1.35 12.85
C PHE A 207 -27.77 2.12 14.13
N SER A 208 -27.23 3.32 14.01
CA SER A 208 -26.83 4.17 15.14
C SER A 208 -28.02 4.95 15.71
N HIS A 209 -28.04 5.09 17.04
CA HIS A 209 -29.01 5.97 17.72
C HIS A 209 -28.62 7.45 17.61
N ASP A 210 -27.35 7.79 17.41
CA ASP A 210 -26.84 9.14 17.18
C ASP A 210 -25.88 9.15 15.96
N PRO A 211 -26.43 9.24 14.74
CA PRO A 211 -25.60 9.16 13.52
C PRO A 211 -24.52 10.24 13.42
N VAL A 212 -24.74 11.43 13.97
CA VAL A 212 -23.76 12.52 13.90
C VAL A 212 -22.64 12.32 14.93
N GLY A 213 -22.98 11.96 16.17
CA GLY A 213 -22.00 11.67 17.21
C GLY A 213 -21.14 10.47 16.88
N ASP A 214 -21.76 9.38 16.40
CA ASP A 214 -21.05 8.18 16.01
C ASP A 214 -20.18 8.38 14.76
N TYR A 215 -20.60 9.24 13.82
CA TYR A 215 -19.76 9.62 12.69
C TYR A 215 -18.48 10.34 13.13
N ILE A 216 -18.57 11.25 14.11
CA ILE A 216 -17.41 11.93 14.68
C ILE A 216 -16.46 10.92 15.33
N LEU A 217 -17.01 9.93 16.07
CA LEU A 217 -16.22 8.86 16.69
C LEU A 217 -15.57 7.93 15.65
N LEU A 218 -16.26 7.63 14.55
CA LEU A 218 -15.69 6.89 13.43
C LEU A 218 -14.57 7.68 12.75
N ASP A 219 -14.76 8.98 12.52
CA ASP A 219 -13.75 9.88 11.95
C ASP A 219 -12.48 9.94 12.83
N GLU A 220 -12.60 9.86 14.14
CA GLU A 220 -11.47 9.79 15.06
C GLU A 220 -10.77 8.42 15.04
N ARG A 221 -11.49 7.32 14.86
CA ARG A 221 -10.91 5.95 14.81
C ARG A 221 -10.21 5.66 13.49
N ASP A 222 -10.74 6.14 12.37
CA ASP A 222 -10.24 5.85 11.02
C ASP A 222 -9.27 6.93 10.48
N LYS A 223 -8.88 7.90 11.28
CA LYS A 223 -7.74 8.75 10.93
C LYS A 223 -6.49 7.87 10.82
N GLU A 224 -6.30 7.24 9.63
CA GLU A 224 -4.96 7.01 9.16
C GLU A 224 -4.30 8.39 9.13
N ASN A 225 -3.63 8.75 10.22
CA ASN A 225 -2.84 9.95 10.26
C ASN A 225 -1.76 9.78 9.22
N ASP A 226 -1.97 10.39 8.06
CA ASP A 226 -0.91 10.58 7.11
C ASP A 226 0.31 11.09 7.89
N ILE A 227 1.51 10.65 7.55
CA ILE A 227 2.75 11.06 8.20
C ILE A 227 2.83 12.59 8.35
N PHE A 228 2.25 13.35 7.40
CA PHE A 228 2.19 14.80 7.44
C PHE A 228 1.32 15.33 8.61
N ASN A 229 0.20 14.69 8.90
CA ASN A 229 -0.66 15.05 10.02
C ASN A 229 0.02 14.73 11.36
N ALA A 230 0.68 13.57 11.42
CA ALA A 230 1.47 13.17 12.58
C ALA A 230 2.62 14.17 12.86
N LEU A 231 3.37 14.55 11.83
CA LEU A 231 4.44 15.56 11.95
C LEU A 231 3.88 16.92 12.37
N LYS A 232 2.78 17.36 11.75
CA LYS A 232 2.11 18.60 12.11
C LYS A 232 1.68 18.58 13.59
N PHE A 233 1.10 17.47 14.04
CA PHE A 233 0.69 17.32 15.44
C PHE A 233 1.88 17.43 16.39
N ILE A 234 2.97 16.70 16.16
CA ILE A 234 4.15 16.65 17.01
C ILE A 234 4.89 17.99 17.00
N PHE A 235 5.07 18.61 15.84
CA PHE A 235 5.85 19.83 15.74
C PHE A 235 5.09 21.11 16.18
N LYS A 236 3.78 21.15 16.00
CA LYS A 236 3.02 22.39 16.26
C LYS A 236 2.32 22.39 17.60
N ASN A 237 1.75 21.28 18.04
CA ASN A 237 0.99 21.24 19.29
C ASN A 237 1.90 21.03 20.51
N MET A 238 1.49 21.57 21.65
CA MET A 238 2.16 21.29 22.94
C MET A 238 2.06 19.78 23.25
N PRO A 239 3.05 19.22 24.00
CA PRO A 239 3.06 17.80 24.33
C PRO A 239 1.85 17.44 25.19
N THR A 240 1.15 16.37 24.82
CA THR A 240 0.02 15.78 25.53
C THR A 240 0.20 14.26 25.60
N ASN A 241 -0.58 13.58 26.45
CA ASN A 241 -0.57 12.11 26.47
C ASN A 241 -0.91 11.51 25.09
N SER A 242 -1.73 12.17 24.29
CA SER A 242 -2.04 11.78 22.91
C SER A 242 -0.82 11.81 21.98
N SER A 243 0.21 12.59 22.31
CA SER A 243 1.45 12.64 21.52
C SER A 243 2.18 11.29 21.47
N LEU A 244 2.07 10.46 22.51
CA LEU A 244 2.73 9.16 22.59
C LEU A 244 2.18 8.15 21.57
N GLY A 245 0.90 8.27 21.19
CA GLY A 245 0.22 7.35 20.27
C GLY A 245 0.16 7.82 18.81
N VAL A 246 0.64 9.01 18.49
CA VAL A 246 0.46 9.64 17.16
C VAL A 246 1.00 8.78 16.02
N TYR A 247 2.12 8.10 16.21
CA TYR A 247 2.70 7.26 15.16
C TYR A 247 2.08 5.88 15.03
N ASN A 248 1.25 5.45 16.00
CA ASN A 248 0.58 4.13 15.93
C ASN A 248 -0.45 4.05 14.80
N SER A 249 -1.02 5.19 14.41
CA SER A 249 -1.99 5.32 13.32
C SER A 249 -1.36 5.55 11.95
N VAL A 250 -0.02 5.75 11.89
CA VAL A 250 0.69 5.95 10.62
C VAL A 250 1.10 4.60 10.04
N ASN A 251 0.59 4.27 8.85
CA ASN A 251 0.95 3.02 8.17
C ASN A 251 2.38 3.06 7.60
N MET A 252 3.37 3.19 8.51
CA MET A 252 4.78 3.27 8.16
C MET A 252 5.66 2.69 9.28
N PRO A 253 6.72 1.93 8.95
CA PRO A 253 7.69 1.46 9.94
C PRO A 253 8.33 2.63 10.70
N LEU A 254 8.52 2.46 12.02
CA LEU A 254 9.07 3.50 12.91
C LEU A 254 10.45 4.00 12.45
N ASP A 255 11.24 3.16 11.80
CA ASP A 255 12.53 3.54 11.19
C ASP A 255 12.39 4.55 10.05
N LYS A 256 11.32 4.45 9.25
CA LYS A 256 11.04 5.45 8.22
C LYS A 256 10.50 6.73 8.82
N ILE A 257 9.64 6.64 9.85
CA ILE A 257 9.13 7.79 10.59
C ILE A 257 10.29 8.57 11.21
N PHE A 258 11.29 7.88 11.78
CA PHE A 258 12.51 8.51 12.32
C PHE A 258 13.19 9.41 11.28
N LEU A 259 13.35 8.94 10.04
CA LEU A 259 13.97 9.74 8.96
C LEU A 259 13.12 10.96 8.58
N TRP A 260 11.79 10.82 8.62
CA TRP A 260 10.88 11.93 8.36
C TRP A 260 10.99 13.02 9.45
N VAL A 261 11.06 12.60 10.72
CA VAL A 261 11.23 13.52 11.86
C VAL A 261 12.58 14.20 11.78
N GLU A 262 13.69 13.44 11.60
CA GLU A 262 15.06 13.97 11.46
C GLU A 262 15.13 15.06 10.38
N HIS A 263 14.53 14.79 9.21
CA HIS A 263 14.60 15.70 8.07
C HIS A 263 13.82 17.00 8.30
N ASN A 264 12.72 16.95 9.05
CA ASN A 264 11.79 18.06 9.19
C ASN A 264 11.99 18.91 10.48
N ILE A 265 12.76 18.44 11.46
CA ILE A 265 13.09 19.20 12.68
C ILE A 265 13.64 20.62 12.35
N PRO A 266 14.61 20.80 11.43
CA PRO A 266 15.19 22.12 11.17
C PRO A 266 14.21 23.12 10.54
N TYR A 267 13.11 22.67 9.96
CA TYR A 267 12.09 23.55 9.37
C TYR A 267 11.15 24.15 10.42
N GLU A 268 11.08 23.55 11.60
CA GLU A 268 10.18 24.01 12.68
C GLU A 268 10.91 24.58 13.89
N TYR A 269 12.08 24.05 14.22
CA TYR A 269 12.79 24.39 15.43
C TYR A 269 14.09 25.11 15.13
N SER A 270 14.45 26.07 16.00
CA SER A 270 15.67 26.84 15.92
C SER A 270 16.30 27.07 17.31
N GLY A 271 17.59 27.36 17.39
CA GLY A 271 18.30 27.65 18.62
C GLY A 271 18.20 26.53 19.66
N GLU A 272 17.77 26.86 20.87
CA GLU A 272 17.67 25.92 22.00
C GLU A 272 16.63 24.81 21.77
N GLU A 273 15.53 25.12 21.09
CA GLU A 273 14.50 24.12 20.75
C GLU A 273 15.03 23.06 19.78
N LEU A 274 15.83 23.50 18.80
CA LEU A 274 16.53 22.64 17.87
C LEU A 274 17.50 21.69 18.59
N TYR A 275 18.29 22.22 19.52
CA TYR A 275 19.19 21.40 20.33
C TYR A 275 18.46 20.32 21.11
N LYS A 276 17.39 20.68 21.84
CA LYS A 276 16.61 19.75 22.64
C LYS A 276 15.93 18.69 21.77
N ALA A 277 15.46 19.07 20.57
CA ALA A 277 14.83 18.12 19.64
C ALA A 277 15.86 17.10 19.14
N TYR A 278 17.07 17.52 18.78
CA TYR A 278 18.12 16.57 18.38
C TYR A 278 18.64 15.73 19.54
N GLU A 279 18.64 16.23 20.78
CA GLU A 279 18.94 15.45 21.96
C GLU A 279 17.92 14.31 22.14
N SER A 280 16.62 14.61 22.08
CA SER A 280 15.55 13.61 22.11
C SER A 280 15.65 12.61 20.94
N LEU A 281 15.96 13.08 19.74
CA LEU A 281 16.18 12.25 18.58
C LEU A 281 17.37 11.30 18.75
N SER A 282 18.47 11.79 19.33
CA SER A 282 19.66 11.00 19.66
C SER A 282 19.33 9.87 20.63
N ILE A 283 18.54 10.13 21.67
CA ILE A 283 18.09 9.11 22.61
C ILE A 283 17.20 8.07 21.90
N ALA A 284 16.29 8.51 21.02
CA ALA A 284 15.47 7.62 20.21
C ALA A 284 16.33 6.69 19.31
N ASP A 285 17.42 7.21 18.72
CA ASP A 285 18.35 6.42 17.90
C ASP A 285 19.14 5.40 18.74
N VAL A 286 19.51 5.73 19.98
CA VAL A 286 20.11 4.75 20.91
C VAL A 286 19.17 3.58 21.16
N PHE A 287 17.89 3.83 21.44
CA PHE A 287 16.90 2.78 21.62
C PHE A 287 16.68 1.96 20.33
N ARG A 288 16.62 2.62 19.17
CA ARG A 288 16.60 1.96 17.86
C ARG A 288 17.79 1.02 17.68
N GLY A 289 19.00 1.48 18.00
CA GLY A 289 20.21 0.65 17.97
C GLY A 289 20.14 -0.55 18.93
N ARG A 290 19.51 -0.41 20.10
CA ARG A 290 19.28 -1.52 21.04
C ARG A 290 18.28 -2.54 20.49
N VAL A 291 17.16 -2.09 19.88
CA VAL A 291 16.20 -3.00 19.22
C VAL A 291 16.93 -3.85 18.17
N MET A 292 17.71 -3.22 17.31
CA MET A 292 18.41 -3.92 16.21
C MET A 292 19.47 -4.92 16.72
N ARG A 293 20.25 -4.55 17.75
CA ARG A 293 21.33 -5.39 18.26
C ARG A 293 20.83 -6.50 19.19
N MET A 294 19.90 -6.18 20.10
CA MET A 294 19.44 -7.11 21.14
C MET A 294 18.18 -7.87 20.73
N ARG A 295 17.53 -7.50 19.60
CA ARG A 295 16.21 -8.01 19.19
C ARG A 295 15.14 -7.93 20.27
N HIS A 296 15.26 -6.93 21.16
CA HIS A 296 14.36 -6.74 22.29
C HIS A 296 13.35 -5.64 21.97
N TYR A 297 12.20 -6.03 21.46
CA TYR A 297 11.19 -5.12 20.89
C TYR A 297 10.51 -4.20 21.93
N ARG A 298 10.63 -4.46 23.22
CA ARG A 298 10.16 -3.52 24.27
C ARG A 298 10.79 -2.14 24.17
N PHE A 299 11.99 -2.03 23.62
CA PHE A 299 12.65 -0.74 23.40
C PHE A 299 11.96 0.13 22.34
N LEU A 300 11.08 -0.42 21.49
CA LEU A 300 10.26 0.36 20.56
C LEU A 300 9.36 1.36 21.28
N VAL A 301 8.87 1.04 22.49
CA VAL A 301 8.05 1.96 23.27
C VAL A 301 8.84 3.21 23.65
N TYR A 302 10.08 3.04 24.10
CA TYR A 302 10.96 4.16 24.42
C TYR A 302 11.40 4.93 23.19
N GLN A 303 11.75 4.24 22.10
CA GLN A 303 12.05 4.88 20.81
C GLN A 303 10.87 5.76 20.38
N ASN A 304 9.64 5.24 20.40
CA ASN A 304 8.44 5.98 20.05
C ASN A 304 8.20 7.19 20.97
N ALA A 305 8.36 7.01 22.29
CA ALA A 305 8.15 8.09 23.25
C ALA A 305 9.11 9.27 23.03
N PHE A 306 10.39 9.02 22.81
CA PHE A 306 11.37 10.09 22.52
C PHE A 306 11.17 10.69 21.14
N LEU A 307 10.77 9.89 20.14
CA LEU A 307 10.51 10.36 18.78
C LEU A 307 9.24 11.23 18.68
N SER A 308 8.26 11.02 19.56
CA SER A 308 7.00 11.74 19.60
C SER A 308 6.96 12.79 20.70
N TYR A 309 6.76 12.36 21.95
CA TYR A 309 6.63 13.26 23.09
C TYR A 309 7.92 14.06 23.34
N GLY A 310 9.09 13.43 23.27
CA GLY A 310 10.39 14.09 23.48
C GLY A 310 10.61 15.23 22.49
N ILE A 311 10.35 15.00 21.19
CA ILE A 311 10.43 16.04 20.16
C ILE A 311 9.39 17.15 20.42
N SER A 312 8.13 16.75 20.74
CA SER A 312 7.08 17.73 21.04
C SER A 312 7.41 18.59 22.26
N ASN A 313 8.08 18.04 23.28
CA ASN A 313 8.47 18.74 24.51
C ASN A 313 9.67 19.68 24.32
N SER A 314 10.36 19.66 23.19
CA SER A 314 11.53 20.49 22.92
C SER A 314 11.18 21.96 22.69
N LYS A 315 9.94 22.27 22.33
CA LYS A 315 9.48 23.65 22.07
C LYS A 315 8.97 24.35 23.34
N LYS A 316 9.11 25.68 23.38
CA LYS A 316 8.67 26.54 24.48
C LYS A 316 7.16 26.89 24.37
N SER A 317 6.63 26.93 23.16
CA SER A 317 5.22 27.28 22.88
C SER A 317 4.70 26.56 21.63
N ALA A 318 3.38 26.50 21.48
CA ALA A 318 2.76 25.98 20.27
C ALA A 318 3.20 26.80 19.04
N LYS A 319 3.55 26.13 17.94
CA LYS A 319 3.99 26.77 16.70
C LYS A 319 2.81 27.06 15.79
N MET A 320 2.67 28.31 15.38
CA MET A 320 1.66 28.76 14.42
C MET A 320 2.25 28.87 13.01
N GLY A 321 1.38 28.89 12.00
CA GLY A 321 1.76 29.06 10.61
C GLY A 321 1.78 27.72 9.83
N PHE A 322 2.00 27.82 8.52
CA PHE A 322 2.09 26.67 7.63
C PHE A 322 3.56 26.34 7.35
N THR A 323 3.94 25.08 7.56
CA THR A 323 5.26 24.56 7.21
C THR A 323 5.09 23.41 6.23
N LYS A 324 5.75 23.50 5.09
CA LYS A 324 5.75 22.43 4.08
C LYS A 324 6.78 21.38 4.47
N TYR A 325 6.33 20.28 5.05
CA TYR A 325 7.20 19.14 5.36
C TYR A 325 7.68 18.45 4.09
N GLN A 326 8.91 17.96 4.11
CA GLN A 326 9.57 17.39 2.96
C GLN A 326 9.93 15.92 3.19
N LYS A 327 9.93 15.14 2.11
CA LYS A 327 10.35 13.75 2.14
C LYS A 327 11.85 13.64 2.42
N PRO A 328 12.29 12.73 3.32
CA PRO A 328 13.71 12.54 3.61
C PRO A 328 14.48 12.09 2.37
N THR A 329 15.55 12.81 2.05
CA THR A 329 16.43 12.54 0.89
C THR A 329 17.74 11.87 1.25
N ARG A 330 18.02 11.67 2.56
CA ARG A 330 19.31 11.15 3.07
C ARG A 330 19.68 9.80 2.44
N VAL A 331 18.77 8.85 2.43
CA VAL A 331 19.03 7.50 1.88
C VAL A 331 19.32 7.57 0.39
N LEU A 332 18.54 8.38 -0.36
CA LEU A 332 18.74 8.58 -1.79
C LEU A 332 20.12 9.22 -2.06
N LYS A 333 20.50 10.26 -1.29
CA LYS A 333 21.81 10.90 -1.43
C LYS A 333 22.96 9.94 -1.16
N ILE A 334 22.84 9.07 -0.14
CA ILE A 334 23.84 8.04 0.16
C ILE A 334 23.94 7.04 -0.99
N TRP A 335 22.81 6.59 -1.53
CA TRP A 335 22.78 5.67 -2.65
C TRP A 335 23.42 6.29 -3.92
N MET A 336 23.04 7.52 -4.28
CA MET A 336 23.61 8.25 -5.41
C MET A 336 25.14 8.42 -5.27
N ASN A 337 25.61 8.82 -4.09
CA ASN A 337 27.05 8.94 -3.82
C ASN A 337 27.76 7.57 -3.90
N ASN A 338 27.14 6.50 -3.46
CA ASN A 338 27.69 5.16 -3.57
C ASN A 338 27.83 4.70 -5.03
N GLU A 339 26.82 4.97 -5.87
CA GLU A 339 26.89 4.64 -7.30
C GLU A 339 27.94 5.50 -8.02
N GLN A 340 27.99 6.81 -7.78
CA GLN A 340 29.01 7.69 -8.36
C GLN A 340 30.44 7.28 -7.99
N ASN A 341 30.63 6.77 -6.77
CA ASN A 341 31.96 6.34 -6.28
C ASN A 341 32.23 4.83 -6.48
N LYS A 342 31.41 4.11 -7.20
CA LYS A 342 31.53 2.65 -7.37
C LYS A 342 32.89 2.23 -7.95
N HIS A 343 33.34 2.89 -9.03
CA HIS A 343 34.66 2.66 -9.61
C HIS A 343 35.81 2.99 -8.65
N LYS A 344 35.71 4.13 -7.94
CA LYS A 344 36.69 4.53 -6.94
C LYS A 344 36.81 3.47 -5.83
N LYS A 345 35.69 2.99 -5.30
CA LYS A 345 35.65 1.94 -4.27
C LYS A 345 36.25 0.62 -4.76
N SER A 346 35.99 0.23 -6.02
CA SER A 346 36.58 -0.97 -6.62
C SER A 346 38.11 -0.87 -6.71
N ILE A 347 38.65 0.26 -7.15
CA ILE A 347 40.09 0.51 -7.21
C ILE A 347 40.72 0.45 -5.81
N ILE A 348 40.11 1.13 -4.84
CA ILE A 348 40.58 1.16 -3.45
C ILE A 348 40.58 -0.26 -2.86
N SER A 349 39.55 -1.05 -3.10
CA SER A 349 39.45 -2.43 -2.61
C SER A 349 40.53 -3.34 -3.21
N LYS A 350 40.76 -3.25 -4.52
CA LYS A 350 41.83 -4.00 -5.20
C LYS A 350 43.22 -3.62 -4.68
N TYR A 351 43.47 -2.33 -4.51
CA TYR A 351 44.74 -1.85 -3.96
C TYR A 351 44.94 -2.31 -2.50
N ALA A 352 43.88 -2.20 -1.65
CA ALA A 352 43.95 -2.68 -0.28
C ALA A 352 44.27 -4.17 -0.19
N SER A 353 43.71 -4.99 -1.07
CA SER A 353 44.01 -6.44 -1.15
C SER A 353 45.46 -6.70 -1.61
N ALA A 354 45.93 -5.95 -2.61
CA ALA A 354 47.29 -6.13 -3.16
C ALA A 354 48.40 -5.66 -2.19
N THR A 355 48.11 -4.66 -1.37
CA THR A 355 49.09 -4.08 -0.39
C THR A 355 48.88 -4.59 1.03
N HIS A 356 47.94 -5.54 1.25
CA HIS A 356 47.60 -6.05 2.58
C HIS A 356 47.28 -4.97 3.63
N CYS A 357 46.69 -3.85 3.20
CA CYS A 357 46.30 -2.75 4.10
C CYS A 357 44.79 -2.65 4.24
N SER A 358 44.33 -1.92 5.26
CA SER A 358 42.90 -1.68 5.44
C SER A 358 42.34 -0.79 4.32
N VAL A 359 41.07 -1.03 3.93
CA VAL A 359 40.35 -0.20 2.94
C VAL A 359 40.35 1.29 3.35
N TYR A 360 40.32 1.58 4.64
CA TYR A 360 40.39 2.94 5.16
C TYR A 360 41.74 3.62 4.86
N LYS A 361 42.88 2.89 5.04
CA LYS A 361 44.22 3.37 4.70
C LYS A 361 44.35 3.58 3.20
N ALA A 362 43.96 2.61 2.42
CA ALA A 362 43.94 2.67 0.95
C ALA A 362 43.10 3.85 0.42
N ALA A 363 41.98 4.17 1.07
CA ALA A 363 41.13 5.32 0.71
C ALA A 363 41.83 6.68 0.94
N LYS A 364 42.65 6.81 1.98
CA LYS A 364 43.48 8.03 2.22
C LYS A 364 44.56 8.20 1.14
N GLU A 365 45.11 7.09 0.66
CA GLU A 365 46.16 7.09 -0.35
C GLU A 365 45.63 7.17 -1.79
N PHE A 366 44.30 7.21 -1.98
CA PHE A 366 43.65 7.14 -3.30
C PHE A 366 44.19 8.19 -4.29
N ASN A 367 44.51 9.40 -3.85
CA ASN A 367 45.02 10.42 -4.75
C ASN A 367 46.41 10.06 -5.34
N PHE A 368 47.24 9.39 -4.57
CA PHE A 368 48.51 8.85 -5.04
C PHE A 368 48.29 7.72 -6.06
N ILE A 369 47.42 6.76 -5.73
CA ILE A 369 47.03 5.65 -6.59
C ILE A 369 46.51 6.17 -7.94
N LYS A 370 45.63 7.20 -7.91
CA LYS A 370 45.09 7.81 -9.12
C LYS A 370 46.17 8.42 -10.03
N ASN A 371 47.20 9.06 -9.43
CA ASN A 371 48.27 9.65 -10.18
C ASN A 371 49.19 8.58 -10.81
N ILE A 372 49.48 7.50 -10.10
CA ILE A 372 50.23 6.36 -10.63
C ILE A 372 49.54 5.75 -11.82
N LEU A 373 48.22 5.47 -11.70
CA LEU A 373 47.40 4.90 -12.77
C LEU A 373 47.26 5.82 -14.01
N LYS A 374 47.37 7.14 -13.82
CA LYS A 374 47.33 8.12 -14.93
C LYS A 374 48.67 8.16 -15.68
N ASN A 375 49.77 7.94 -14.99
CA ASN A 375 51.11 7.99 -15.58
C ASN A 375 51.52 6.69 -16.25
N GLN A 376 50.69 5.62 -16.17
CA GLN A 376 50.90 4.35 -16.85
C GLN A 376 50.13 4.26 -18.19
N LYS A 377 49.43 5.33 -18.60
CA LYS A 377 48.86 5.54 -19.93
C LYS A 377 49.73 6.51 -20.71
#